data_c5f85185eca87d43369b8a13990cefc3
#
_entry.id   c5f85185eca87d43369b8a13990cefc3
#
_cell.length_a   1.000
_cell.length_b   1.000
_cell.length_c   1.000
_cell.angle_alpha   90.00
_cell.angle_beta   90.00
_cell.angle_gamma   90.00
#
_symmetry.space_group_name_H-M   'P 1'
#
loop_
_entity.id
_entity.type
_entity.pdbx_description
1 polymer ?
#
loop_
_entity_poly.entity_id
_entity_poly.type
_entity_poly.pdbx_seq_one_letter_code
_entity_poly.pdbx_strand_id
1 'polypeptide(L)'
;MHASKYIHPCTPQHALEVGFNLRSEDKREIEQTMGLAAPAAVLQSYYNSDISVYFTSPHGKAVGVAGVTTDNIIWMLCTDEGDNHPHTFVRESRRWVNSLDYPYLYNHVDMRNESHVKLLKLLRFKFINYYVHNGVPLITFIKPCANPSLWES
;
A
#
# COMPACT_ATOMS: atom_id res chain seq x y z
N MET A 1 -2.04 23.53 4.28
CA MET A 1 -1.86 22.08 4.28
C MET A 1 -0.57 21.73 4.99
N HIS A 2 -0.65 20.91 6.01
CA HIS A 2 0.53 20.51 6.76
C HIS A 2 1.15 19.26 6.15
N ALA A 3 2.42 19.35 5.78
CA ALA A 3 3.17 18.17 5.39
C ALA A 3 3.34 17.28 6.61
N SER A 4 3.06 15.99 6.46
CA SER A 4 3.32 15.03 7.52
C SER A 4 4.83 14.85 7.68
N LYS A 5 5.30 14.79 8.91
CA LYS A 5 6.71 14.47 9.19
C LYS A 5 7.00 12.98 9.07
N TYR A 6 5.97 12.16 8.83
CA TYR A 6 6.10 10.71 8.69
C TYR A 6 5.86 10.22 7.26
N ILE A 7 5.52 11.11 6.34
CA ILE A 7 5.28 10.77 4.93
C ILE A 7 6.23 11.59 4.07
N HIS A 8 7.05 10.89 3.28
CA HIS A 8 8.07 11.51 2.43
C HIS A 8 7.93 11.01 1.00
N PRO A 9 8.37 11.79 0.00
CA PRO A 9 8.45 11.24 -1.37
C PRO A 9 9.35 10.00 -1.39
N CYS A 10 8.90 8.94 -2.07
CA CYS A 10 9.68 7.72 -2.17
C CYS A 10 10.81 7.88 -3.19
N THR A 11 11.95 7.28 -2.89
CA THR A 11 13.10 7.20 -3.80
C THR A 11 13.38 5.74 -4.12
N PRO A 12 14.18 5.42 -5.16
CA PRO A 12 14.60 4.03 -5.40
C PRO A 12 15.29 3.40 -4.20
N GLN A 13 16.07 4.18 -3.45
CA GLN A 13 16.73 3.70 -2.23
C GLN A 13 15.74 3.31 -1.16
N HIS A 14 14.67 4.10 -0.98
CA HIS A 14 13.59 3.77 -0.04
C HIS A 14 12.90 2.47 -0.43
N ALA A 15 12.61 2.29 -1.73
CA ALA A 15 11.98 1.08 -2.23
C ALA A 15 12.82 -0.16 -1.94
N LEU A 16 14.13 -0.07 -2.18
CA LEU A 16 15.06 -1.16 -1.89
C LEU A 16 15.16 -1.44 -0.40
N GLU A 17 15.28 -0.40 0.42
CA GLU A 17 15.35 -0.55 1.87
C GLU A 17 14.15 -1.32 2.40
N VAL A 18 12.95 -0.90 2.02
CA VAL A 18 11.72 -1.57 2.46
C VAL A 18 11.64 -2.98 1.86
N GLY A 19 12.02 -3.14 0.59
CA GLY A 19 11.99 -4.44 -0.08
C GLY A 19 12.87 -5.49 0.60
N PHE A 20 14.01 -5.09 1.14
CA PHE A 20 14.88 -5.98 1.89
C PHE A 20 14.37 -6.28 3.31
N ASN A 21 13.41 -5.52 3.82
CA ASN A 21 12.95 -5.60 5.21
C ASN A 21 11.44 -5.79 5.34
N LEU A 22 10.78 -6.36 4.32
CA LEU A 22 9.34 -6.59 4.37
C LEU A 22 8.94 -7.55 5.48
N ARG A 23 7.75 -7.33 6.06
CA ARG A 23 7.10 -8.32 6.90
C ARG A 23 6.97 -9.62 6.10
N SER A 24 7.01 -10.76 6.78
CA SER A 24 6.96 -12.06 6.11
C SER A 24 5.70 -12.23 5.27
N GLU A 25 4.54 -11.73 5.72
CA GLU A 25 3.28 -11.82 4.99
C GLU A 25 3.33 -10.98 3.71
N ASP A 26 3.86 -9.75 3.78
CA ASP A 26 3.99 -8.88 2.62
C ASP A 26 4.99 -9.44 1.62
N LYS A 27 6.10 -9.98 2.10
CA LYS A 27 7.10 -10.62 1.27
C LYS A 27 6.51 -11.80 0.51
N ARG A 28 5.80 -12.69 1.20
CA ARG A 28 5.15 -13.85 0.58
C ARG A 28 4.16 -13.40 -0.50
N GLU A 29 3.30 -12.44 -0.17
CA GLU A 29 2.28 -11.97 -1.11
C GLU A 29 2.91 -11.41 -2.37
N ILE A 30 3.88 -10.49 -2.27
CA ILE A 30 4.46 -9.85 -3.44
C ILE A 30 5.30 -10.83 -4.28
N GLU A 31 6.01 -11.74 -3.62
CA GLU A 31 6.81 -12.74 -4.35
C GLU A 31 5.92 -13.74 -5.09
N GLN A 32 4.81 -14.15 -4.48
CA GLN A 32 3.89 -15.09 -5.12
C GLN A 32 3.08 -14.44 -6.24
N THR A 33 2.69 -13.18 -6.09
CA THR A 33 1.85 -12.50 -7.10
C THR A 33 2.67 -11.93 -8.24
N MET A 34 3.90 -11.49 -8.01
CA MET A 34 4.74 -10.90 -9.06
C MET A 34 5.79 -11.85 -9.64
N GLY A 35 6.11 -12.94 -8.94
CA GLY A 35 7.14 -13.87 -9.38
C GLY A 35 8.54 -13.30 -9.35
N LEU A 36 8.79 -12.29 -8.51
CA LEU A 36 10.08 -11.61 -8.36
C LEU A 36 10.51 -11.67 -6.90
N ALA A 37 11.81 -11.57 -6.65
CA ALA A 37 12.31 -11.35 -5.30
C ALA A 37 11.76 -10.03 -4.75
N ALA A 38 11.48 -9.96 -3.44
CA ALA A 38 10.84 -8.82 -2.84
C ALA A 38 11.49 -7.46 -3.17
N PRO A 39 12.83 -7.28 -3.04
CA PRO A 39 13.41 -5.97 -3.37
C PRO A 39 13.18 -5.56 -4.83
N ALA A 40 13.28 -6.50 -5.77
CA ALA A 40 13.02 -6.23 -7.18
C ALA A 40 11.55 -5.89 -7.42
N ALA A 41 10.64 -6.59 -6.75
CA ALA A 41 9.20 -6.34 -6.88
C ALA A 41 8.81 -4.96 -6.36
N VAL A 42 9.35 -4.55 -5.23
CA VAL A 42 9.08 -3.21 -4.66
C VAL A 42 9.64 -2.13 -5.58
N LEU A 43 10.86 -2.32 -6.08
CA LEU A 43 11.47 -1.36 -7.00
C LEU A 43 10.67 -1.22 -8.29
N GLN A 44 10.19 -2.33 -8.85
CA GLN A 44 9.34 -2.31 -10.04
C GLN A 44 8.03 -1.56 -9.77
N SER A 45 7.39 -1.80 -8.62
CA SER A 45 6.17 -1.09 -8.23
C SER A 45 6.43 0.41 -8.13
N TYR A 46 7.58 0.81 -7.58
CA TYR A 46 7.97 2.20 -7.53
C TYR A 46 8.04 2.83 -8.93
N TYR A 47 8.74 2.17 -9.87
CA TYR A 47 8.90 2.73 -11.22
C TYR A 47 7.59 2.75 -12.01
N ASN A 48 6.65 1.87 -11.70
CA ASN A 48 5.35 1.84 -12.37
C ASN A 48 4.35 2.84 -11.79
N SER A 49 4.71 3.55 -10.73
CA SER A 49 3.79 4.43 -10.03
C SER A 49 3.91 5.88 -10.49
N ASP A 50 2.77 6.57 -10.59
CA ASP A 50 2.71 8.02 -10.83
C ASP A 50 3.11 8.77 -9.57
N ILE A 51 2.70 8.26 -8.43
CA ILE A 51 3.00 8.85 -7.12
C ILE A 51 3.39 7.72 -6.18
N SER A 52 4.39 7.98 -5.36
CA SER A 52 4.82 7.02 -4.33
C SER A 52 5.37 7.76 -3.13
N VAL A 53 5.16 7.16 -1.95
CA VAL A 53 5.56 7.74 -0.67
C VAL A 53 6.26 6.70 0.20
N TYR A 54 7.07 7.22 1.11
CA TYR A 54 7.84 6.46 2.09
C TYR A 54 7.37 6.89 3.49
N PHE A 55 6.95 5.91 4.28
CA PHE A 55 6.47 6.15 5.64
C PHE A 55 7.56 5.83 6.64
N THR A 56 7.73 6.71 7.62
CA THR A 56 8.65 6.50 8.74
C THR A 56 7.90 6.46 10.06
N SER A 57 8.51 5.83 11.06
CA SER A 57 7.99 5.80 12.42
C SER A 57 8.43 7.05 13.19
N PRO A 58 7.89 7.28 14.42
CA PRO A 58 8.39 8.36 15.28
C PRO A 58 9.88 8.28 15.59
N HIS A 59 10.49 7.11 15.43
CA HIS A 59 11.93 6.91 15.60
C HIS A 59 12.73 7.05 14.31
N GLY A 60 12.09 7.46 13.22
CA GLY A 60 12.75 7.65 11.93
C GLY A 60 13.05 6.35 11.18
N LYS A 61 12.50 5.22 11.61
CA LYS A 61 12.70 3.95 10.94
C LYS A 61 11.68 3.74 9.82
N ALA A 62 12.08 3.00 8.79
CA ALA A 62 11.21 2.68 7.67
C ALA A 62 10.00 1.85 8.12
N VAL A 63 8.80 2.33 7.85
CA VAL A 63 7.55 1.60 8.08
C VAL A 63 7.08 0.92 6.80
N GLY A 64 7.18 1.61 5.67
CA GLY A 64 6.72 1.06 4.40
C GLY A 64 6.81 2.04 3.26
N VAL A 65 6.44 1.56 2.09
CA VAL A 65 6.28 2.37 0.88
C VAL A 65 4.93 2.08 0.27
N ALA A 66 4.36 3.09 -0.39
CA ALA A 66 3.07 2.96 -1.04
C ALA A 66 3.06 3.81 -2.30
N GLY A 67 2.19 3.47 -3.24
CA GLY A 67 2.08 4.22 -4.47
C GLY A 67 0.78 3.96 -5.20
N VAL A 68 0.56 4.71 -6.28
CA VAL A 68 -0.57 4.55 -7.18
C VAL A 68 -0.07 4.60 -8.61
N THR A 69 -0.46 3.61 -9.42
CA THR A 69 -0.12 3.56 -10.84
C THR A 69 -1.10 4.41 -11.67
N THR A 70 -0.79 4.60 -12.96
CA THR A 70 -1.71 5.28 -13.89
C THR A 70 -3.07 4.61 -14.01
N ASP A 71 -3.15 3.30 -13.71
CA ASP A 71 -4.37 2.52 -13.82
C ASP A 71 -5.20 2.52 -12.52
N ASN A 72 -4.94 3.45 -11.59
CA ASN A 72 -5.63 3.55 -10.31
C ASN A 72 -5.33 2.39 -9.35
N ILE A 73 -4.26 1.67 -9.59
CA ILE A 73 -3.85 0.55 -8.73
C ILE A 73 -3.04 1.11 -7.56
N ILE A 74 -3.59 1.00 -6.36
CA ILE A 74 -2.91 1.39 -5.13
C ILE A 74 -2.19 0.17 -4.54
N TRP A 75 -0.97 0.39 -4.04
CA TRP A 75 -0.19 -0.66 -3.40
C TRP A 75 0.50 -0.11 -2.16
N MET A 76 0.75 -0.99 -1.20
CA MET A 76 1.47 -0.64 0.02
C MET A 76 2.19 -1.88 0.53
N LEU A 77 3.45 -1.72 0.88
CA LEU A 77 4.31 -2.80 1.36
C LEU A 77 5.04 -2.32 2.61
N CYS A 78 5.00 -3.13 3.66
CA CYS A 78 5.38 -2.69 5.01
C CYS A 78 6.46 -3.57 5.62
N THR A 79 7.23 -2.94 6.52
CA THR A 79 8.15 -3.62 7.42
C THR A 79 7.44 -3.93 8.75
N ASP A 80 8.12 -4.63 9.65
CA ASP A 80 7.57 -4.91 10.98
C ASP A 80 7.45 -3.65 11.87
N GLU A 81 8.11 -2.57 11.50
CA GLU A 81 8.13 -1.35 12.32
C GLU A 81 6.72 -0.73 12.48
N GLY A 82 5.86 -0.89 11.47
CA GLY A 82 4.48 -0.40 11.56
C GLY A 82 3.68 -1.02 12.70
N ASP A 83 4.01 -2.27 13.05
CA ASP A 83 3.33 -2.98 14.13
C ASP A 83 3.71 -2.43 15.51
N ASN A 84 4.83 -1.71 15.60
CA ASN A 84 5.28 -1.06 16.84
C ASN A 84 4.58 0.29 17.09
N HIS A 85 3.99 0.88 16.04
CA HIS A 85 3.34 2.20 16.11
C HIS A 85 2.03 2.18 15.31
N PRO A 86 1.07 1.30 15.68
CA PRO A 86 -0.12 1.09 14.84
C PRO A 86 -1.01 2.33 14.70
N HIS A 87 -1.16 3.12 15.75
CA HIS A 87 -1.99 4.33 15.68
C HIS A 87 -1.41 5.37 14.72
N THR A 88 -0.11 5.60 14.80
CA THR A 88 0.58 6.54 13.90
C THR A 88 0.49 6.04 12.47
N PHE A 89 0.74 4.77 12.25
CA PHE A 89 0.72 4.20 10.91
C PHE A 89 -0.67 4.28 10.27
N VAL A 90 -1.72 3.90 10.99
CA VAL A 90 -3.10 3.97 10.45
C VAL A 90 -3.49 5.42 10.18
N ARG A 91 -3.20 6.33 11.11
CA ARG A 91 -3.51 7.76 10.93
C ARG A 91 -2.84 8.34 9.69
N GLU A 92 -1.54 8.06 9.50
CA GLU A 92 -0.78 8.60 8.38
C GLU A 92 -1.18 7.94 7.07
N SER A 93 -1.45 6.64 7.08
CA SER A 93 -1.97 5.93 5.90
C SER A 93 -3.32 6.51 5.47
N ARG A 94 -4.22 6.77 6.43
CA ARG A 94 -5.52 7.38 6.14
C ARG A 94 -5.37 8.78 5.56
N ARG A 95 -4.47 9.59 6.14
CA ARG A 95 -4.17 10.93 5.64
C ARG A 95 -3.70 10.87 4.19
N TRP A 96 -2.80 9.97 3.88
CA TRP A 96 -2.28 9.82 2.53
C TRP A 96 -3.37 9.39 1.55
N VAL A 97 -4.11 8.33 1.87
CA VAL A 97 -5.18 7.83 1.00
C VAL A 97 -6.22 8.92 0.73
N ASN A 98 -6.61 9.67 1.77
CA ASN A 98 -7.61 10.73 1.62
C ASN A 98 -7.10 11.94 0.84
N SER A 99 -5.79 12.09 0.68
CA SER A 99 -5.19 13.18 -0.11
C SER A 99 -5.11 12.86 -1.60
N LEU A 100 -5.36 11.61 -1.99
CA LEU A 100 -5.17 11.16 -3.36
C LEU A 100 -6.32 11.64 -4.26
N ASP A 101 -5.97 12.21 -5.41
CA ASP A 101 -6.92 12.77 -6.38
C ASP A 101 -7.07 11.80 -7.55
N TYR A 102 -7.76 10.71 -7.30
CA TYR A 102 -8.10 9.68 -8.29
C TYR A 102 -9.60 9.39 -8.21
N PRO A 103 -10.25 9.04 -9.32
CA PRO A 103 -11.69 8.73 -9.28
C PRO A 103 -11.99 7.50 -8.41
N TYR A 104 -11.09 6.53 -8.40
CA TYR A 104 -11.16 5.36 -7.52
C TYR A 104 -9.76 4.77 -7.35
N LEU A 105 -9.59 3.97 -6.31
CA LEU A 105 -8.37 3.21 -6.06
C LEU A 105 -8.77 1.74 -5.88
N TYR A 106 -8.00 0.82 -6.45
CA TYR A 106 -8.29 -0.59 -6.30
C TYR A 106 -7.02 -1.44 -6.34
N ASN A 107 -7.11 -2.65 -5.88
CA ASN A 107 -6.12 -3.70 -6.06
C ASN A 107 -6.68 -5.01 -5.50
N HIS A 108 -5.84 -6.01 -5.43
CA HIS A 108 -6.14 -7.32 -4.87
C HIS A 108 -5.22 -7.56 -3.69
N VAL A 109 -5.73 -8.26 -2.66
CA VAL A 109 -4.94 -8.58 -1.47
C VAL A 109 -5.05 -10.07 -1.19
N ASP A 110 -3.92 -10.67 -0.79
CA ASP A 110 -3.89 -12.06 -0.33
C ASP A 110 -4.65 -12.14 0.99
N MET A 111 -5.72 -12.92 1.03
CA MET A 111 -6.56 -13.05 2.22
C MET A 111 -5.81 -13.59 3.43
N ARG A 112 -4.70 -14.30 3.20
CA ARG A 112 -3.86 -14.82 4.28
C ARG A 112 -3.01 -13.73 4.96
N ASN A 113 -2.86 -12.58 4.29
CA ASN A 113 -2.17 -11.42 4.85
C ASN A 113 -3.13 -10.63 5.73
N GLU A 114 -3.41 -11.15 6.92
CA GLU A 114 -4.44 -10.63 7.82
C GLU A 114 -4.18 -9.19 8.25
N SER A 115 -2.92 -8.84 8.48
CA SER A 115 -2.54 -7.46 8.84
C SER A 115 -2.91 -6.46 7.75
N HIS A 116 -2.67 -6.83 6.49
CA HIS A 116 -3.00 -5.97 5.35
C HIS A 116 -4.51 -5.87 5.16
N VAL A 117 -5.23 -6.98 5.26
CA VAL A 117 -6.70 -6.97 5.18
C VAL A 117 -7.29 -6.06 6.26
N LYS A 118 -6.78 -6.17 7.50
CA LYS A 118 -7.24 -5.32 8.60
C LYS A 118 -6.97 -3.85 8.32
N LEU A 119 -5.79 -3.51 7.80
CA LEU A 119 -5.45 -2.13 7.45
C LEU A 119 -6.41 -1.60 6.39
N LEU A 120 -6.70 -2.37 5.34
CA LEU A 120 -7.61 -1.95 4.28
C LEU A 120 -9.01 -1.66 4.82
N LYS A 121 -9.49 -2.46 5.78
CA LYS A 121 -10.79 -2.19 6.45
C LYS A 121 -10.73 -0.87 7.22
N LEU A 122 -9.65 -0.61 7.94
CA LEU A 122 -9.48 0.64 8.69
C LEU A 122 -9.37 1.85 7.76
N LEU A 123 -8.86 1.66 6.55
CA LEU A 123 -8.80 2.70 5.52
C LEU A 123 -10.11 2.84 4.73
N ARG A 124 -11.13 2.05 5.07
CA ARG A 124 -12.48 2.08 4.50
C ARG A 124 -12.55 1.63 3.04
N PHE A 125 -11.68 0.72 2.64
CA PHE A 125 -11.84 0.04 1.36
C PHE A 125 -12.96 -0.98 1.45
N LYS A 126 -13.66 -1.18 0.33
CA LYS A 126 -14.70 -2.19 0.19
C LYS A 126 -14.13 -3.44 -0.48
N PHE A 127 -14.53 -4.61 0.01
CA PHE A 127 -14.13 -5.88 -0.58
C PHE A 127 -15.27 -6.37 -1.47
N ILE A 128 -14.95 -6.61 -2.76
CA ILE A 128 -16.00 -6.81 -3.77
C ILE A 128 -15.91 -8.11 -4.56
N ASN A 129 -14.76 -8.75 -4.60
CA ASN A 129 -14.60 -9.95 -5.43
C ASN A 129 -13.56 -10.88 -4.82
N TYR A 130 -13.97 -12.12 -4.58
CA TYR A 130 -13.12 -13.17 -4.04
C TYR A 130 -12.80 -14.20 -5.12
N TYR A 131 -11.53 -14.56 -5.27
CA TYR A 131 -11.11 -15.56 -6.25
C TYR A 131 -9.76 -16.16 -5.87
N VAL A 132 -9.42 -17.27 -6.51
CA VAL A 132 -8.12 -17.94 -6.33
C VAL A 132 -7.34 -17.83 -7.63
N HIS A 133 -6.10 -17.38 -7.52
CA HIS A 133 -5.20 -17.25 -8.67
C HIS A 133 -3.86 -17.89 -8.30
N ASN A 134 -3.44 -18.90 -9.09
CA ASN A 134 -2.21 -19.66 -8.84
C ASN A 134 -2.12 -20.19 -7.40
N GLY A 135 -3.25 -20.66 -6.85
CA GLY A 135 -3.30 -21.17 -5.49
C GLY A 135 -3.34 -20.11 -4.40
N VAL A 136 -3.32 -18.83 -4.76
CA VAL A 136 -3.37 -17.72 -3.80
C VAL A 136 -4.80 -17.24 -3.67
N PRO A 137 -5.38 -17.22 -2.44
CA PRO A 137 -6.74 -16.69 -2.23
C PRO A 137 -6.69 -15.17 -2.20
N LEU A 138 -7.25 -14.54 -3.21
CA LEU A 138 -7.25 -13.10 -3.39
C LEU A 138 -8.63 -12.51 -3.22
N ILE A 139 -8.70 -11.27 -2.72
CA ILE A 139 -9.92 -10.50 -2.71
C ILE A 139 -9.63 -9.10 -3.28
N THR A 140 -10.51 -8.65 -4.17
CA THR A 140 -10.42 -7.32 -4.76
C THR A 140 -10.98 -6.30 -3.78
N PHE A 141 -10.25 -5.22 -3.58
CA PHE A 141 -10.71 -4.11 -2.76
C PHE A 141 -10.75 -2.84 -3.60
N ILE A 142 -11.70 -1.95 -3.27
CA ILE A 142 -11.90 -0.71 -4.02
C ILE A 142 -12.35 0.39 -3.06
N LYS A 143 -11.97 1.62 -3.38
CA LYS A 143 -12.41 2.81 -2.67
C LYS A 143 -12.65 3.92 -3.67
N PRO A 144 -13.88 4.46 -3.74
CA PRO A 144 -14.13 5.69 -4.49
C PRO A 144 -13.40 6.82 -3.77
N CYS A 145 -12.72 7.66 -4.54
CA CYS A 145 -12.03 8.80 -3.98
C CYS A 145 -12.95 9.99 -3.82
N ALA A 146 -12.48 11.01 -3.08
CA ALA A 146 -13.33 11.97 -2.42
C ALA A 146 -13.88 13.09 -3.32
N ASN A 147 -13.87 12.98 -4.64
CA ASN A 147 -14.50 13.98 -5.49
C ASN A 147 -15.80 13.45 -6.08
N PRO A 148 -16.98 13.75 -5.46
CA PRO A 148 -18.26 13.21 -5.93
C PRO A 148 -18.58 13.55 -7.38
N SER A 149 -18.08 14.69 -7.89
CA SER A 149 -18.35 15.09 -9.26
C SER A 149 -17.76 14.15 -10.31
N LEU A 150 -16.75 13.37 -9.95
CA LEU A 150 -16.17 12.37 -10.85
C LEU A 150 -17.08 11.16 -11.06
N TRP A 151 -18.09 10.99 -10.19
CA TRP A 151 -19.01 9.86 -10.22
C TRP A 151 -20.40 10.24 -10.77
N GLU A 152 -20.66 11.53 -10.98
CA GLU A 152 -21.96 12.07 -11.36
C GLU A 152 -21.98 12.48 -12.84
N SER A 153 -21.41 11.73 -13.69
CA SER A 153 -21.44 12.05 -15.13
C SER A 153 -22.59 11.36 -15.84
#